data_6062fdfbb2945010105704b1ec4ac1ef
#
_entry.id   6062fdfbb2945010105704b1ec4ac1ef
#
_cell.length_a   1.000
_cell.length_b   1.000
_cell.length_c   1.000
_cell.angle_alpha   90.00
_cell.angle_beta   90.00
_cell.angle_gamma   90.00
#
_symmetry.space_group_name_H-M   'P 1'
#
loop_
_entity.id
_entity.type
_entity.pdbx_description
1 polymer ?
#
loop_
_entity_poly.entity_id
_entity_poly.type
_entity_poly.pdbx_seq_one_letter_code
_entity_poly.pdbx_strand_id
1 'polypeptide(L)' 'MADERDLELLDDYLTNRMGEQDRSLFEQKLQADPDLQHEYALQQR' A
#
# COMPACT_ATOMS: atom_id res chain seq x y z
N MET A 1 6.13 -11.59 -3.54
CA MET A 1 6.47 -10.79 -2.34
C MET A 1 6.50 -9.31 -2.68
N ALA A 2 5.95 -8.48 -1.79
CA ALA A 2 6.06 -7.04 -1.95
C ALA A 2 7.52 -6.62 -1.74
N ASP A 3 8.05 -5.74 -2.60
CA ASP A 3 9.43 -5.28 -2.45
C ASP A 3 9.49 -4.09 -1.49
N GLU A 4 10.71 -3.61 -1.21
CA GLU A 4 10.91 -2.51 -0.26
C GLU A 4 10.13 -1.27 -0.65
N ARG A 5 10.06 -0.97 -1.94
CA ARG A 5 9.33 0.20 -2.42
C ARG A 5 7.84 0.09 -2.13
N ASP A 6 7.28 -1.10 -2.33
CA ASP A 6 5.88 -1.33 -2.03
C ASP A 6 5.61 -1.17 -0.54
N LEU A 7 6.53 -1.63 0.30
CA LEU A 7 6.38 -1.48 1.74
C LEU A 7 6.47 -0.02 2.18
N GLU A 8 7.32 0.77 1.54
CA GLU A 8 7.40 2.21 1.81
C GLU A 8 6.11 2.91 1.41
N LEU A 9 5.56 2.56 0.24
CA LEU A 9 4.30 3.12 -0.21
C LEU A 9 3.17 2.75 0.73
N LEU A 10 3.17 1.52 1.21
CA LEU A 10 2.17 1.05 2.16
C LEU A 10 2.23 1.84 3.46
N ASP A 11 3.43 2.09 3.96
CA ASP A 11 3.62 2.87 5.18
C ASP A 11 3.09 4.29 4.99
N ASP A 12 3.42 4.94 3.87
CA ASP A 12 2.93 6.27 3.55
C ASP A 12 1.41 6.30 3.44
N TYR A 13 0.85 5.26 2.85
CA TYR A 13 -0.59 5.15 2.71
C TYR A 13 -1.28 5.06 4.07
N LEU A 14 -0.75 4.22 4.96
CA LEU A 14 -1.33 4.00 6.29
C LEU A 14 -1.17 5.22 7.20
N THR A 15 -0.11 6.00 7.01
CA THR A 15 0.13 7.20 7.79
C THR A 15 -0.49 8.45 7.15
N ASN A 16 -1.21 8.28 6.06
CA ASN A 16 -1.89 9.35 5.34
C ASN A 16 -0.94 10.42 4.80
N ARG A 17 0.23 9.97 4.34
CA ARG A 17 1.25 10.87 3.77
C ARG A 17 1.16 10.99 2.27
N MET A 18 0.33 10.19 1.62
CA MET A 18 0.14 10.25 0.19
C MET A 18 -0.83 11.34 -0.20
N GLY A 19 -0.56 11.98 -1.34
CA GLY A 19 -1.52 12.86 -1.96
C GLY A 19 -2.70 12.05 -2.48
N GLU A 20 -3.81 12.72 -2.76
CA GLU A 20 -5.04 12.08 -3.19
C GLU A 20 -4.83 11.24 -4.45
N GLN A 21 -4.08 11.78 -5.41
CA GLN A 21 -3.81 11.09 -6.67
C GLN A 21 -2.95 9.83 -6.47
N ASP A 22 -1.89 9.97 -5.69
CA ASP A 22 -1.01 8.83 -5.40
C ASP A 22 -1.74 7.76 -4.63
N ARG A 23 -2.59 8.16 -3.71
CA ARG A 23 -3.39 7.24 -2.93
C ARG A 23 -4.34 6.43 -3.80
N SER A 24 -4.98 7.09 -4.77
CA SER A 24 -5.87 6.42 -5.71
C SER A 24 -5.11 5.38 -6.54
N LEU A 25 -3.93 5.73 -7.02
CA LEU A 25 -3.09 4.81 -7.78
C LEU A 25 -2.64 3.63 -6.92
N PHE A 26 -2.30 3.89 -5.68
CA PHE A 26 -1.88 2.84 -4.75
C PHE A 26 -3.04 1.88 -4.47
N GLU A 27 -4.24 2.39 -4.30
CA GLU A 27 -5.42 1.57 -4.07
C GLU A 27 -5.69 0.64 -5.24
N GLN A 28 -5.50 1.12 -6.48
CA GLN A 28 -5.64 0.28 -7.66
C GLN A 28 -4.59 -0.85 -7.66
N LYS A 29 -3.36 -0.50 -7.33
CA LYS A 29 -2.29 -1.48 -7.24
C LYS A 29 -2.57 -2.51 -6.15
N LEU A 30 -3.07 -2.05 -5.03
CA LEU A 30 -3.41 -2.91 -3.90
C LEU A 30 -4.46 -3.95 -4.29
N GLN A 31 -5.48 -3.54 -5.04
CA GLN A 31 -6.53 -4.46 -5.48
C GLN A 31 -6.00 -5.52 -6.46
N ALA A 32 -4.97 -5.17 -7.23
CA ALA A 32 -4.41 -6.07 -8.23
C ALA A 32 -3.29 -6.98 -7.70
N ASP A 33 -2.78 -6.69 -6.51
CA ASP A 33 -1.61 -7.38 -5.96
C ASP A 33 -1.95 -8.09 -4.64
N PRO A 34 -2.15 -9.41 -4.66
CA PRO A 34 -2.51 -10.15 -3.44
C PRO A 34 -1.41 -10.15 -2.37
N ASP A 35 -0.14 -10.08 -2.78
CA ASP A 35 0.96 -9.99 -1.82
C ASP A 35 0.89 -8.68 -1.05
N LEU A 36 0.61 -7.60 -1.75
CA LEU A 36 0.47 -6.29 -1.14
C LEU A 36 -0.75 -6.23 -0.22
N GLN A 37 -1.85 -6.87 -0.62
CA GLN A 37 -3.03 -6.99 0.23
C GLN A 37 -2.72 -7.70 1.53
N HIS A 38 -1.91 -8.75 1.46
CA HIS A 38 -1.49 -9.49 2.64
C HIS A 38 -0.67 -8.61 3.58
N GLU A 39 0.27 -7.85 3.04
CA GLU A 39 1.07 -6.93 3.83
C GLU A 39 0.21 -5.83 4.46
N TYR A 40 -0.74 -5.33 3.72
CA TYR A 40 -1.66 -4.31 4.20
C TYR A 40 -2.46 -4.84 5.41
N ALA A 41 -2.96 -6.05 5.31
CA ALA A 41 -3.70 -6.69 6.39
C ALA A 41 -2.85 -6.86 7.64
N LEU A 42 -1.57 -7.23 7.47
CA LEU A 42 -0.65 -7.38 8.59
C LEU A 42 -0.37 -6.06 9.30
N GLN A 43 -0.30 -4.98 8.54
CA GLN A 43 -0.01 -3.65 9.10
C GLN A 43 -1.20 -3.05 9.84
N GLN A 44 -2.39 -3.53 9.55
CA GLN A 44 -3.62 -2.97 10.14
C GLN A 44 -4.02 -3.57 11.49
N ARG A 45 -3.22 -4.36 12.05
CA ARG A 45 -3.53 -4.98 13.35
C ARG A 45 -3.55 -3.98 14.48
#